data_abcb8992f0929f1ae83377e0d868595c
#
_entry.id   abcb8992f0929f1ae83377e0d868595c
#
_cell.length_a   1.000
_cell.length_b   1.000
_cell.length_c   1.000
_cell.angle_alpha   90.00
_cell.angle_beta   90.00
_cell.angle_gamma   90.00
#
_symmetry.space_group_name_H-M   'P 1'
#
loop_
_entity.id
_entity.type
_entity.pdbx_description
1 polymer ?
#
loop_
_entity_poly.entity_id
_entity_poly.type
_entity_poly.pdbx_seq_one_letter_code
_entity_poly.pdbx_strand_id
1 'polypeptide(L)'
;MSNFSKGKHAQFISDRSGMAFPYSEMVREWNGSRVHISEFEPKQPQLEPRAHGADPEGLQNAKPDRTEPATQNLLPGNPFNITSGSTTITVTEPSHGRTTGNTVVFRNVDGSPGGLAFTVFENSSGFSITVTGTDNYTFTLGSTPTVTEKAGGMFVTAGPVTLTP
;
A
#
# COMPACT_ATOMS: atom_id res chain seq x y z
N MET A 1 19.28 -19.99 47.60
CA MET A 1 19.06 -20.58 46.26
C MET A 1 17.86 -19.90 45.66
N SER A 2 18.02 -19.20 44.58
CA SER A 2 16.90 -18.57 43.87
C SER A 2 16.06 -19.67 43.21
N ASN A 3 14.85 -19.85 43.72
CA ASN A 3 13.89 -20.78 43.15
C ASN A 3 13.28 -20.11 41.87
N PHE A 4 13.84 -20.43 40.74
CA PHE A 4 13.18 -20.08 39.48
C PHE A 4 12.02 -21.04 39.25
N SER A 5 10.79 -20.55 39.41
CA SER A 5 9.61 -21.31 39.05
C SER A 5 9.56 -21.49 37.54
N LYS A 6 9.41 -22.72 37.06
CA LYS A 6 9.39 -23.08 35.64
C LYS A 6 8.05 -23.73 35.29
N GLY A 7 7.51 -23.32 34.11
CA GLY A 7 6.32 -23.91 33.53
C GLY A 7 5.10 -23.88 34.47
N LYS A 8 4.50 -25.04 34.76
CA LYS A 8 3.28 -25.17 35.60
C LYS A 8 3.42 -24.70 37.04
N HIS A 9 4.63 -24.49 37.53
CA HIS A 9 4.92 -23.99 38.86
C HIS A 9 5.24 -22.50 38.90
N ALA A 10 5.16 -21.82 37.78
CA ALA A 10 5.34 -20.38 37.70
C ALA A 10 4.22 -19.67 38.45
N GLN A 11 4.57 -18.60 39.14
CA GLN A 11 3.61 -17.73 39.84
C GLN A 11 3.54 -16.39 39.13
N PHE A 12 2.39 -15.77 39.17
CA PHE A 12 2.12 -14.43 38.68
C PHE A 12 1.42 -13.60 39.77
N ILE A 13 1.71 -12.32 39.82
CA ILE A 13 1.08 -11.40 40.78
C ILE A 13 -0.18 -10.86 40.11
N SER A 14 -1.34 -11.00 40.77
CA SER A 14 -2.59 -10.43 40.26
C SER A 14 -2.53 -8.91 40.27
N ASP A 15 -2.94 -8.29 39.18
CA ASP A 15 -3.01 -6.83 39.07
C ASP A 15 -4.07 -6.20 39.96
N ARG A 16 -5.01 -7.02 40.50
CA ARG A 16 -6.10 -6.56 41.34
C ARG A 16 -5.74 -6.60 42.83
N SER A 17 -5.34 -7.77 43.32
CA SER A 17 -5.04 -7.98 44.72
C SER A 17 -3.57 -7.82 45.09
N GLY A 18 -2.66 -7.88 44.12
CA GLY A 18 -1.22 -7.89 44.36
C GLY A 18 -0.71 -9.22 44.97
N MET A 19 -1.57 -10.25 45.07
CA MET A 19 -1.18 -11.56 45.56
C MET A 19 -0.62 -12.46 44.48
N ALA A 20 0.25 -13.39 44.87
CA ALA A 20 0.87 -14.34 43.94
C ALA A 20 -0.03 -15.59 43.79
N PHE A 21 -0.38 -15.90 42.55
CA PHE A 21 -1.20 -17.06 42.18
C PHE A 21 -0.47 -17.92 41.14
N PRO A 22 -0.87 -19.18 40.94
CA PRO A 22 -0.34 -20.02 39.87
C PRO A 22 -0.58 -19.37 38.50
N TYR A 23 0.43 -19.32 37.68
CA TYR A 23 0.31 -18.69 36.31
C TYR A 23 -0.77 -19.34 35.45
N SER A 24 -1.02 -20.63 35.61
CA SER A 24 -2.03 -21.39 34.88
C SER A 24 -3.48 -20.98 35.20
N GLU A 25 -3.70 -20.31 36.31
CA GLU A 25 -5.02 -19.87 36.80
C GLU A 25 -5.27 -18.38 36.54
N MET A 26 -4.31 -17.72 35.87
CA MET A 26 -4.42 -16.31 35.53
C MET A 26 -5.21 -16.10 34.23
N VAL A 27 -6.17 -15.19 34.26
CA VAL A 27 -7.01 -14.80 33.14
C VAL A 27 -6.82 -13.31 32.83
N ARG A 28 -7.07 -12.94 31.58
CA ARG A 28 -7.04 -11.53 31.15
C ARG A 28 -8.44 -10.96 31.17
N GLU A 29 -8.61 -9.84 31.87
CA GLU A 29 -9.87 -9.10 31.89
C GLU A 29 -10.02 -8.22 30.64
N TRP A 30 -11.22 -7.68 30.47
CA TRP A 30 -11.60 -6.79 29.37
C TRP A 30 -10.79 -5.47 29.32
N ASN A 31 -10.32 -5.00 30.50
CA ASN A 31 -9.48 -3.81 30.62
C ASN A 31 -7.98 -4.07 30.35
N GLY A 32 -7.62 -5.33 30.10
CA GLY A 32 -6.25 -5.75 29.86
C GLY A 32 -5.50 -6.27 31.09
N SER A 33 -6.03 -6.08 32.31
CA SER A 33 -5.45 -6.57 33.56
C SER A 33 -5.38 -8.10 33.60
N ARG A 34 -4.36 -8.63 34.23
CA ARG A 34 -4.22 -10.07 34.50
C ARG A 34 -4.54 -10.34 35.95
N VAL A 35 -5.58 -11.12 36.14
CA VAL A 35 -6.10 -11.45 37.48
C VAL A 35 -6.27 -12.95 37.63
N HIS A 36 -6.35 -13.42 38.89
CA HIS A 36 -6.70 -14.80 39.14
C HIS A 36 -8.17 -15.06 38.80
N ILE A 37 -8.52 -16.28 38.40
CA ILE A 37 -9.87 -16.65 37.97
C ILE A 37 -10.94 -16.35 39.03
N SER A 38 -10.59 -16.40 40.34
CA SER A 38 -11.51 -16.03 41.41
C SER A 38 -11.80 -14.54 41.52
N GLU A 39 -10.96 -13.71 40.92
CA GLU A 39 -11.05 -12.24 40.92
C GLU A 39 -11.59 -11.70 39.60
N PHE A 40 -11.86 -12.59 38.67
CA PHE A 40 -12.29 -12.22 37.32
C PHE A 40 -13.66 -11.54 37.32
N GLU A 41 -13.75 -10.38 36.70
CA GLU A 41 -15.00 -9.66 36.43
C GLU A 41 -15.28 -9.56 34.94
N PRO A 42 -16.46 -10.01 34.49
CA PRO A 42 -16.86 -9.78 33.08
C PRO A 42 -17.11 -8.31 32.85
N LYS A 43 -16.88 -7.88 31.62
CA LYS A 43 -17.20 -6.52 31.19
C LYS A 43 -18.69 -6.26 31.34
N GLN A 44 -19.02 -5.13 31.94
CA GLN A 44 -20.42 -4.69 32.05
C GLN A 44 -20.98 -4.40 30.63
N PRO A 45 -22.16 -4.96 30.31
CA PRO A 45 -22.77 -4.75 28.98
C PRO A 45 -23.04 -3.28 28.62
N GLN A 46 -23.16 -2.40 29.62
CA GLN A 46 -23.35 -0.97 29.43
C GLN A 46 -22.10 -0.26 28.88
N LEU A 47 -20.92 -0.86 29.04
CA LEU A 47 -19.65 -0.31 28.53
C LEU A 47 -19.41 -0.69 27.07
N GLU A 48 -20.26 -1.53 26.49
CA GLU A 48 -20.22 -1.84 25.07
C GLU A 48 -21.22 -0.97 24.31
N PRO A 49 -20.75 -0.15 23.36
CA PRO A 49 -21.66 0.63 22.54
C PRO A 49 -22.55 -0.32 21.75
N ARG A 50 -23.86 -0.08 21.77
CA ARG A 50 -24.80 -0.81 20.93
C ARG A 50 -24.65 -0.33 19.50
N ALA A 51 -24.40 -1.26 18.58
CA ALA A 51 -24.37 -0.95 17.16
C ALA A 51 -25.82 -0.55 16.73
N HIS A 52 -26.01 0.70 16.37
CA HIS A 52 -27.22 1.18 15.71
C HIS A 52 -26.98 1.18 14.21
N GLY A 53 -27.92 0.66 13.42
CA GLY A 53 -27.78 0.54 11.96
C GLY A 53 -27.58 1.87 11.22
N ALA A 54 -27.82 3.01 11.89
CA ALA A 54 -27.63 4.35 11.35
C ALA A 54 -26.53 5.17 12.06
N ASP A 55 -25.82 4.58 13.01
CA ASP A 55 -24.79 5.25 13.81
C ASP A 55 -23.42 4.66 13.52
N PRO A 56 -22.57 5.35 12.70
CA PRO A 56 -21.24 4.88 12.39
C PRO A 56 -20.30 4.87 13.60
N GLU A 57 -20.60 5.61 14.65
CA GLU A 57 -19.80 5.63 15.89
C GLU A 57 -20.02 4.39 16.75
N GLY A 58 -21.12 3.65 16.53
CA GLY A 58 -21.42 2.39 17.21
C GLY A 58 -20.64 1.17 16.70
N LEU A 59 -19.80 1.32 15.69
CA LEU A 59 -19.05 0.21 15.11
C LEU A 59 -17.79 -0.09 15.93
N GLN A 60 -17.82 -1.22 16.62
CA GLN A 60 -16.62 -1.78 17.22
C GLN A 60 -15.71 -2.32 16.12
N ASN A 61 -14.45 -1.87 16.07
CA ASN A 61 -13.46 -2.24 15.04
C ASN A 61 -13.85 -1.85 13.61
N ALA A 62 -14.39 -0.66 13.43
CA ALA A 62 -14.63 -0.12 12.10
C ALA A 62 -13.34 -0.12 11.27
N LYS A 63 -13.42 -0.71 10.09
CA LYS A 63 -12.37 -0.63 9.06
C LYS A 63 -12.95 0.14 7.89
N PRO A 64 -12.79 1.47 7.85
CA PRO A 64 -13.21 2.25 6.69
C PRO A 64 -12.40 1.84 5.46
N ASP A 65 -13.01 1.96 4.29
CA ASP A 65 -12.29 1.81 3.04
C ASP A 65 -11.10 2.78 3.02
N ARG A 66 -9.95 2.26 2.67
CA ARG A 66 -8.75 3.07 2.51
C ARG A 66 -8.85 3.79 1.17
N THR A 67 -9.05 5.08 1.21
CA THR A 67 -8.78 5.97 0.07
C THR A 67 -7.27 6.17 0.00
N GLU A 68 -6.56 5.21 -0.58
CA GLU A 68 -5.15 5.41 -0.88
C GLU A 68 -5.03 6.33 -2.11
N PRO A 69 -4.04 7.24 -2.09
CA PRO A 69 -3.72 7.98 -3.30
C PRO A 69 -3.35 6.97 -4.40
N ALA A 70 -3.68 7.28 -5.62
CA ALA A 70 -3.39 6.43 -6.77
C ALA A 70 -1.93 5.96 -6.74
N THR A 71 -1.73 4.65 -6.64
CA THR A 71 -0.41 4.03 -6.61
C THR A 71 0.27 4.16 -7.97
N GLN A 72 1.59 4.20 -7.97
CA GLN A 72 2.39 4.17 -9.18
C GLN A 72 2.90 2.75 -9.40
N ASN A 73 2.94 2.30 -10.66
CA ASN A 73 3.53 1.03 -11.05
C ASN A 73 4.99 1.24 -11.41
N LEU A 74 5.88 0.39 -10.92
CA LEU A 74 7.26 0.34 -11.38
C LEU A 74 7.30 -0.36 -12.74
N LEU A 75 7.86 0.31 -13.74
CA LEU A 75 7.99 -0.24 -15.08
C LEU A 75 9.22 -1.15 -15.19
N PRO A 76 9.25 -2.05 -16.19
CA PRO A 76 10.47 -2.80 -16.54
C PRO A 76 11.62 -1.86 -16.91
N GLY A 77 12.86 -2.36 -16.77
CA GLY A 77 14.03 -1.57 -17.16
C GLY A 77 13.97 -1.08 -18.61
N ASN A 78 14.23 0.20 -18.80
CA ASN A 78 14.15 0.90 -20.11
C ASN A 78 12.78 0.72 -20.80
N PRO A 79 11.69 1.18 -20.19
CA PRO A 79 10.33 0.91 -20.66
C PRO A 79 9.97 1.66 -21.93
N PHE A 80 10.67 2.74 -22.27
CA PHE A 80 10.39 3.58 -23.43
C PHE A 80 11.10 3.03 -24.67
N ASN A 81 10.33 2.67 -25.69
CA ASN A 81 10.84 2.34 -27.01
C ASN A 81 10.69 3.56 -27.91
N ILE A 82 11.81 4.15 -28.25
CA ILE A 82 11.91 5.45 -28.93
C ILE A 82 12.46 5.24 -30.33
N THR A 83 11.84 5.88 -31.33
CA THR A 83 12.32 5.91 -32.70
C THR A 83 12.70 7.34 -33.06
N SER A 84 13.91 7.53 -33.55
CA SER A 84 14.38 8.86 -34.06
C SER A 84 13.43 9.42 -35.12
N GLY A 85 13.11 10.69 -34.97
CA GLY A 85 12.18 11.37 -35.87
C GLY A 85 10.70 11.17 -35.59
N SER A 86 10.33 10.27 -34.63
CA SER A 86 8.94 10.04 -34.25
C SER A 86 8.66 10.63 -32.87
N THR A 87 7.61 11.42 -32.75
CA THR A 87 7.12 11.94 -31.47
C THR A 87 6.31 10.90 -30.67
N THR A 88 5.91 9.78 -31.32
CA THR A 88 5.15 8.72 -30.69
C THR A 88 6.10 7.74 -30.00
N ILE A 89 5.96 7.59 -28.71
CA ILE A 89 6.76 6.71 -27.86
C ILE A 89 5.92 5.52 -27.44
N THR A 90 6.45 4.31 -27.58
CA THR A 90 5.82 3.09 -27.09
C THR A 90 6.34 2.77 -25.68
N VAL A 91 5.44 2.50 -24.76
CA VAL A 91 5.76 2.12 -23.38
C VAL A 91 5.43 0.64 -23.18
N THR A 92 6.32 -0.06 -22.51
CA THR A 92 6.08 -1.42 -22.04
C THR A 92 5.73 -1.39 -20.56
N GLU A 93 4.50 -1.77 -20.23
CA GLU A 93 3.98 -1.91 -18.86
C GLU A 93 3.15 -3.19 -18.81
N PRO A 94 3.70 -4.30 -18.27
CA PRO A 94 3.01 -5.59 -18.25
C PRO A 94 1.67 -5.54 -17.52
N SER A 95 0.63 -6.10 -18.13
CA SER A 95 -0.73 -6.23 -17.55
C SER A 95 -1.27 -4.91 -17.00
N HIS A 96 -1.09 -3.82 -17.72
CA HIS A 96 -1.35 -2.47 -17.22
C HIS A 96 -2.83 -2.14 -16.94
N GLY A 97 -3.79 -2.89 -17.46
CA GLY A 97 -5.22 -2.65 -17.25
C GLY A 97 -5.75 -1.28 -17.67
N ARG A 98 -4.95 -0.47 -18.36
CA ARG A 98 -5.31 0.88 -18.80
C ARG A 98 -6.18 0.82 -20.04
N THR A 99 -6.94 1.91 -20.29
CA THR A 99 -7.74 2.11 -21.49
C THR A 99 -7.25 3.33 -22.26
N THR A 100 -7.49 3.33 -23.57
CA THR A 100 -7.18 4.49 -24.42
C THR A 100 -7.91 5.73 -23.90
N GLY A 101 -7.18 6.85 -23.80
CA GLY A 101 -7.65 8.10 -23.23
C GLY A 101 -7.30 8.29 -21.75
N ASN A 102 -6.78 7.28 -21.05
CA ASN A 102 -6.25 7.48 -19.70
C ASN A 102 -5.07 8.44 -19.74
N THR A 103 -4.88 9.17 -18.64
CA THR A 103 -3.71 10.04 -18.44
C THR A 103 -2.70 9.34 -17.56
N VAL A 104 -1.44 9.30 -18.01
CA VAL A 104 -0.33 8.67 -17.28
C VAL A 104 0.76 9.69 -17.01
N VAL A 105 1.23 9.72 -15.77
CA VAL A 105 2.38 10.52 -15.32
C VAL A 105 3.56 9.58 -15.11
N PHE A 106 4.68 9.85 -15.76
CA PHE A 106 5.93 9.15 -15.53
C PHE A 106 6.78 9.90 -14.52
N ARG A 107 7.54 9.17 -13.73
CA ARG A 107 8.50 9.71 -12.76
C ARG A 107 9.75 8.84 -12.70
N ASN A 108 10.84 9.42 -12.18
CA ASN A 108 12.15 8.77 -12.04
C ASN A 108 12.72 8.30 -13.39
N VAL A 109 12.53 9.11 -14.42
CA VAL A 109 13.13 8.87 -15.74
C VAL A 109 14.60 9.25 -15.66
N ASP A 110 15.47 8.33 -16.04
CA ASP A 110 16.92 8.53 -15.98
C ASP A 110 17.51 8.82 -17.35
N GLY A 111 18.58 9.62 -17.35
CA GLY A 111 19.39 9.92 -18.54
C GLY A 111 18.76 10.95 -19.49
N SER A 112 18.98 10.73 -20.77
CA SER A 112 18.49 11.59 -21.86
C SER A 112 17.80 10.73 -22.92
N PRO A 113 16.58 10.23 -22.64
CA PRO A 113 15.88 9.33 -23.53
C PRO A 113 15.67 9.93 -24.94
N GLY A 114 16.13 9.21 -25.96
CA GLY A 114 16.04 9.68 -27.35
C GLY A 114 16.84 10.96 -27.66
N GLY A 115 17.81 11.31 -26.80
CA GLY A 115 18.56 12.56 -26.86
C GLY A 115 17.80 13.78 -26.31
N LEU A 116 16.68 13.57 -25.63
CA LEU A 116 15.88 14.62 -24.98
C LEU A 116 16.14 14.63 -23.46
N ALA A 117 15.97 15.78 -22.82
CA ALA A 117 16.04 15.87 -21.37
C ALA A 117 14.92 15.00 -20.71
N PHE A 118 15.23 14.33 -19.63
CA PHE A 118 14.25 13.50 -18.88
C PHE A 118 12.98 14.27 -18.48
N THR A 119 13.09 15.58 -18.22
CA THR A 119 11.97 16.46 -17.88
C THR A 119 10.86 16.52 -18.94
N VAL A 120 11.19 16.20 -20.21
CA VAL A 120 10.19 16.13 -21.28
C VAL A 120 9.26 14.93 -21.10
N PHE A 121 9.75 13.87 -20.44
CA PHE A 121 8.99 12.66 -20.11
C PHE A 121 8.26 12.77 -18.76
N GLU A 122 8.73 13.61 -17.84
CA GLU A 122 8.15 13.81 -16.52
C GLU A 122 7.17 15.00 -16.50
N ASN A 123 6.14 14.94 -17.32
CA ASN A 123 5.08 15.96 -17.34
C ASN A 123 4.13 15.75 -16.15
N SER A 124 4.01 16.76 -15.30
CA SER A 124 3.11 16.73 -14.13
C SER A 124 1.62 16.63 -14.49
N SER A 125 1.23 17.13 -15.65
CA SER A 125 -0.13 16.99 -16.19
C SER A 125 -0.38 15.62 -16.82
N GLY A 126 0.67 14.82 -16.99
CA GLY A 126 0.62 13.51 -17.61
C GLY A 126 0.46 13.54 -19.13
N PHE A 127 0.46 12.36 -19.70
CA PHE A 127 0.26 12.12 -21.13
C PHE A 127 -1.00 11.30 -21.35
N SER A 128 -1.82 11.71 -22.31
CA SER A 128 -2.91 10.89 -22.80
C SER A 128 -2.35 9.73 -23.60
N ILE A 129 -2.79 8.52 -23.31
CA ILE A 129 -2.27 7.29 -23.90
C ILE A 129 -3.24 6.66 -24.88
N THR A 130 -2.69 5.92 -25.84
CA THR A 130 -3.41 5.02 -26.74
C THR A 130 -2.93 3.59 -26.50
N VAL A 131 -3.82 2.71 -26.03
CA VAL A 131 -3.50 1.31 -25.77
C VAL A 131 -3.34 0.57 -27.07
N THR A 132 -2.22 -0.15 -27.23
CA THR A 132 -1.88 -0.94 -28.41
C THR A 132 -1.89 -2.45 -28.12
N GLY A 133 -1.89 -2.85 -26.85
CA GLY A 133 -1.92 -4.24 -26.44
C GLY A 133 -2.06 -4.36 -24.94
N THR A 134 -2.06 -5.59 -24.40
CA THR A 134 -2.19 -5.86 -22.97
C THR A 134 -1.04 -5.29 -22.14
N ASP A 135 0.15 -5.22 -22.76
CA ASP A 135 1.39 -4.85 -22.10
C ASP A 135 2.02 -3.59 -22.68
N ASN A 136 1.36 -2.95 -23.64
CA ASN A 136 1.94 -1.81 -24.36
C ASN A 136 0.89 -0.75 -24.65
N TYR A 137 1.31 0.49 -24.56
CA TYR A 137 0.57 1.65 -25.01
C TYR A 137 1.52 2.72 -25.58
N THR A 138 0.98 3.69 -26.26
CA THR A 138 1.74 4.80 -26.84
C THR A 138 1.27 6.13 -26.27
N PHE A 139 2.19 7.09 -26.23
CA PHE A 139 1.90 8.49 -25.97
C PHE A 139 2.72 9.39 -26.89
N THR A 140 2.34 10.67 -27.00
CA THR A 140 2.99 11.61 -27.90
C THR A 140 3.75 12.67 -27.11
N LEU A 141 5.02 12.88 -27.47
CA LEU A 141 5.84 13.97 -26.95
C LEU A 141 5.63 15.26 -27.74
N GLY A 142 5.85 16.38 -27.08
CA GLY A 142 5.93 17.70 -27.76
C GLY A 142 7.25 17.96 -28.49
N SER A 143 8.27 17.13 -28.26
CA SER A 143 9.61 17.24 -28.84
C SER A 143 9.97 15.99 -29.61
N THR A 144 10.70 16.11 -30.70
CA THR A 144 11.10 15.00 -31.56
C THR A 144 12.42 14.39 -31.09
N PRO A 145 12.47 13.10 -30.74
CA PRO A 145 13.70 12.39 -30.43
C PRO A 145 14.67 12.31 -31.61
N THR A 146 15.95 12.37 -31.31
CA THR A 146 17.03 12.30 -32.30
C THR A 146 17.73 10.95 -32.37
N VAL A 147 17.49 10.09 -31.34
CA VAL A 147 18.14 8.79 -31.21
C VAL A 147 17.07 7.68 -31.11
N THR A 148 17.30 6.55 -31.77
CA THR A 148 16.48 5.34 -31.65
C THR A 148 17.07 4.46 -30.60
N GLU A 149 16.32 4.23 -29.51
CA GLU A 149 16.78 3.41 -28.38
C GLU A 149 15.65 2.92 -27.48
N LYS A 150 15.95 1.98 -26.59
CA LYS A 150 15.15 1.69 -25.40
C LYS A 150 15.76 2.44 -24.23
N ALA A 151 14.97 3.27 -23.57
CA ALA A 151 15.47 4.19 -22.55
C ALA A 151 14.49 4.36 -21.38
N GLY A 152 14.87 5.20 -20.42
CA GLY A 152 14.11 5.56 -19.25
C GLY A 152 14.75 5.14 -17.93
N GLY A 153 15.65 4.15 -17.96
CA GLY A 153 16.32 3.65 -16.76
C GLY A 153 15.56 2.51 -16.07
N MET A 154 16.00 2.19 -14.85
CA MET A 154 15.51 1.00 -14.11
C MET A 154 14.39 1.31 -13.13
N PHE A 155 14.12 2.58 -12.84
CA PHE A 155 13.23 2.99 -11.75
C PHE A 155 12.06 3.85 -12.22
N VAL A 156 11.75 3.84 -13.50
CA VAL A 156 10.62 4.58 -14.05
C VAL A 156 9.32 4.06 -13.46
N THR A 157 8.49 4.96 -12.98
CA THR A 157 7.16 4.64 -12.49
C THR A 157 6.09 5.30 -13.36
N ALA A 158 4.97 4.62 -13.51
CA ALA A 158 3.78 5.10 -14.22
C ALA A 158 2.57 5.15 -13.29
N GLY A 159 1.89 6.26 -13.21
CA GLY A 159 0.70 6.45 -12.37
C GLY A 159 -0.34 7.35 -13.02
N PRO A 160 -1.58 7.37 -12.49
CA PRO A 160 -2.14 6.48 -11.50
C PRO A 160 -2.37 5.06 -12.04
N VAL A 161 -2.35 4.07 -11.15
CA VAL A 161 -2.77 2.71 -11.51
C VAL A 161 -4.29 2.65 -11.41
N THR A 162 -4.96 2.28 -12.49
CA THR A 162 -6.40 2.03 -12.45
C THR A 162 -6.60 0.65 -11.81
N LEU A 163 -6.98 0.63 -10.54
CA LEU A 163 -7.46 -0.60 -9.93
C LEU A 163 -8.84 -0.88 -10.53
N THR A 164 -8.93 -1.86 -11.40
CA THR A 164 -10.23 -2.46 -11.73
C THR A 164 -10.69 -3.25 -10.52
N PRO A 165 -11.91 -2.98 -9.99
CA PRO A 165 -12.46 -3.72 -8.87
C PRO A 165 -12.70 -5.19 -9.20
#